data_22cdcb2c973baa50e4777856f480b70a
#
_entry.id   22cdcb2c973baa50e4777856f480b70a
#
_cell.length_a   1.000
_cell.length_b   1.000
_cell.length_c   1.000
_cell.angle_alpha   90.00
_cell.angle_beta   90.00
_cell.angle_gamma   90.00
#
_symmetry.space_group_name_H-M   'P 1'
#
loop_
_entity.id
_entity.type
_entity.pdbx_description
1 polymer ?
#
loop_
_entity_poly.entity_id
_entity_poly.type
_entity_poly.pdbx_seq_one_letter_code
_entity_poly.pdbx_strand_id
1 'polypeptide(L)'
;MVRDIIRLGNPLLRQTCAPVSDPSAAADTIADLADTLRHSRQTTGYGRAIAAPQIGILQRVIFLNVEGDRPWPLINPVITAASGETIVVWDACLSFLSIFMMVRRHKHITVRYQDLEGVTHEVEAGPERDLAELLQHEIDHLDGVLCIDRVEDLKTVCSKEEFELRFKSASPYA
;
A
#
# COMPACT_ATOMS: atom_id res chain seq x y z
N MET A 1 -7.44 2.74 -17.12
CA MET A 1 -6.58 1.90 -18.00
C MET A 1 -5.41 1.32 -17.21
N VAL A 2 -4.79 0.21 -17.70
CA VAL A 2 -3.57 -0.31 -17.06
C VAL A 2 -2.41 0.66 -17.28
N ARG A 3 -1.72 1.04 -16.19
CA ARG A 3 -0.54 1.91 -16.18
C ARG A 3 0.71 1.11 -15.84
N ASP A 4 1.86 1.59 -16.28
CA ASP A 4 3.14 1.04 -15.84
C ASP A 4 3.40 1.39 -14.37
N ILE A 5 3.78 0.37 -13.57
CA ILE A 5 4.17 0.59 -12.19
C ILE A 5 5.62 1.11 -12.17
N ILE A 6 5.79 2.31 -11.60
CA ILE A 6 7.09 2.96 -11.43
C ILE A 6 7.97 2.12 -10.48
N ARG A 7 9.24 1.93 -10.87
CA ARG A 7 10.18 1.07 -10.15
C ARG A 7 11.03 1.83 -9.13
N LEU A 8 11.51 1.11 -8.13
CA LEU A 8 12.46 1.61 -7.14
C LEU A 8 13.63 2.34 -7.82
N GLY A 9 13.97 3.52 -7.32
CA GLY A 9 14.97 4.41 -7.89
C GLY A 9 14.37 5.58 -8.68
N ASN A 10 13.10 5.49 -9.10
CA ASN A 10 12.43 6.64 -9.70
C ASN A 10 12.14 7.71 -8.63
N PRO A 11 12.53 8.99 -8.85
CA PRO A 11 12.37 10.05 -7.85
C PRO A 11 10.92 10.40 -7.54
N LEU A 12 9.95 10.09 -8.40
CA LEU A 12 8.53 10.30 -8.11
C LEU A 12 8.05 9.52 -6.90
N LEU A 13 8.60 8.32 -6.65
CA LEU A 13 8.26 7.51 -5.46
C LEU A 13 8.72 8.14 -4.13
N ARG A 14 9.54 9.20 -4.19
CA ARG A 14 10.07 9.91 -3.03
C ARG A 14 9.42 11.28 -2.81
N GLN A 15 8.43 11.62 -3.62
CA GLN A 15 7.72 12.88 -3.49
C GLN A 15 6.48 12.73 -2.61
N THR A 16 6.22 13.74 -1.79
CA THR A 16 4.96 13.83 -1.04
C THR A 16 3.82 14.18 -2.01
N CYS A 17 2.75 13.43 -1.93
CA CYS A 17 1.56 13.63 -2.76
C CYS A 17 0.71 14.79 -2.27
N ALA A 18 0.18 15.57 -3.21
CA ALA A 18 -0.75 16.64 -2.91
C ALA A 18 -2.14 16.10 -2.52
N PRO A 19 -2.84 16.74 -1.56
CA PRO A 19 -4.23 16.43 -1.29
C PRO A 19 -5.11 16.67 -2.54
N VAL A 20 -6.13 15.84 -2.69
CA VAL A 20 -7.17 16.01 -3.72
C VAL A 20 -8.20 17.01 -3.17
N SER A 21 -8.33 18.17 -3.79
CA SER A 21 -9.24 19.22 -3.34
C SER A 21 -10.71 18.90 -3.64
N ASP A 22 -10.96 18.26 -4.78
CA ASP A 22 -12.27 17.76 -5.18
C ASP A 22 -12.20 16.23 -5.29
N PRO A 23 -12.73 15.47 -4.31
CA PRO A 23 -12.71 14.02 -4.34
C PRO A 23 -13.26 13.39 -5.62
N SER A 24 -14.28 13.99 -6.25
CA SER A 24 -14.87 13.48 -7.49
C SER A 24 -13.89 13.48 -8.66
N ALA A 25 -12.89 14.38 -8.65
CA ALA A 25 -11.84 14.43 -9.65
C ALA A 25 -10.83 13.25 -9.57
N ALA A 26 -10.89 12.43 -8.50
CA ALA A 26 -10.06 11.24 -8.37
C ALA A 26 -10.59 10.01 -9.14
N ALA A 27 -11.77 10.10 -9.76
CA ALA A 27 -12.43 8.95 -10.39
C ALA A 27 -11.55 8.24 -11.44
N ASP A 28 -10.89 9.01 -12.33
CA ASP A 28 -10.02 8.45 -13.36
C ASP A 28 -8.77 7.80 -12.74
N THR A 29 -8.17 8.43 -11.72
CA THR A 29 -7.03 7.87 -10.97
C THR A 29 -7.40 6.55 -10.32
N ILE A 30 -8.58 6.48 -9.67
CA ILE A 30 -9.07 5.26 -9.03
C ILE A 30 -9.30 4.15 -10.07
N ALA A 31 -9.87 4.47 -11.22
CA ALA A 31 -10.07 3.51 -12.31
C ALA A 31 -8.74 2.95 -12.83
N ASP A 32 -7.74 3.81 -13.02
CA ASP A 32 -6.40 3.41 -13.46
C ASP A 32 -5.70 2.54 -12.39
N LEU A 33 -5.81 2.88 -11.10
CA LEU A 33 -5.29 2.08 -9.99
C LEU A 33 -5.95 0.69 -9.95
N ALA A 34 -7.27 0.62 -10.07
CA ALA A 34 -8.03 -0.62 -10.06
C ALA A 34 -7.62 -1.55 -11.21
N ASP A 35 -7.49 -1.02 -12.43
CA ASP A 35 -7.07 -1.79 -13.60
C ASP A 35 -5.62 -2.28 -13.47
N THR A 36 -4.73 -1.41 -13.00
CA THR A 36 -3.30 -1.72 -12.81
C THR A 36 -3.11 -2.78 -11.72
N LEU A 37 -3.82 -2.66 -10.59
CA LEU A 37 -3.76 -3.64 -9.51
C LEU A 37 -4.27 -5.01 -9.96
N ARG A 38 -5.38 -5.04 -10.69
CA ARG A 38 -5.94 -6.28 -11.28
C ARG A 38 -4.94 -6.94 -12.22
N HIS A 39 -4.33 -6.16 -13.11
CA HIS A 39 -3.30 -6.65 -14.04
C HIS A 39 -2.08 -7.20 -13.30
N SER A 40 -1.57 -6.47 -12.29
CA SER A 40 -0.46 -6.93 -11.45
C SER A 40 -0.77 -8.28 -10.80
N ARG A 41 -1.97 -8.43 -10.21
CA ARG A 41 -2.40 -9.69 -9.58
C ARG A 41 -2.44 -10.85 -10.57
N GLN A 42 -2.95 -10.62 -11.77
CA GLN A 42 -3.04 -11.65 -12.82
C GLN A 42 -1.66 -12.09 -13.34
N THR A 43 -0.70 -11.17 -13.40
CA THR A 43 0.61 -11.43 -14.01
C THR A 43 1.67 -11.85 -13.01
N THR A 44 1.58 -11.41 -11.76
CA THR A 44 2.62 -11.65 -10.74
C THR A 44 2.15 -12.52 -9.57
N GLY A 45 0.84 -12.67 -9.39
CA GLY A 45 0.22 -13.29 -8.22
C GLY A 45 0.16 -12.36 -6.99
N TYR A 46 0.63 -11.11 -7.10
CA TYR A 46 0.70 -10.14 -6.00
C TYR A 46 -0.11 -8.88 -6.30
N GLY A 47 -0.63 -8.27 -5.25
CA GLY A 47 -1.35 -6.99 -5.31
C GLY A 47 -2.61 -6.99 -4.46
N ARG A 48 -2.51 -6.50 -3.21
CA ARG A 48 -3.64 -6.26 -2.30
C ARG A 48 -4.08 -4.80 -2.35
N ALA A 49 -3.12 -3.89 -2.61
CA ALA A 49 -3.35 -2.45 -2.73
C ALA A 49 -2.33 -1.80 -3.67
N ILE A 50 -2.58 -0.55 -4.02
CA ILE A 50 -1.69 0.29 -4.84
C ILE A 50 -1.97 1.77 -4.55
N ALA A 51 -0.92 2.59 -4.50
CA ALA A 51 -0.99 4.03 -4.31
C ALA A 51 -0.74 4.80 -5.61
N ALA A 52 -1.36 5.96 -5.76
CA ALA A 52 -1.26 6.79 -6.98
C ALA A 52 0.18 7.15 -7.40
N PRO A 53 1.15 7.45 -6.51
CA PRO A 53 2.52 7.69 -6.92
C PRO A 53 3.18 6.48 -7.59
N GLN A 54 2.71 5.26 -7.35
CA GLN A 54 3.23 4.06 -8.02
C GLN A 54 2.87 3.99 -9.51
N ILE A 55 1.89 4.76 -9.96
CA ILE A 55 1.55 4.93 -11.38
C ILE A 55 1.88 6.34 -11.90
N GLY A 56 2.72 7.10 -11.18
CA GLY A 56 3.20 8.42 -11.59
C GLY A 56 2.26 9.58 -11.31
N ILE A 57 1.21 9.39 -10.52
CA ILE A 57 0.23 10.41 -10.16
C ILE A 57 0.46 10.85 -8.71
N LEU A 58 0.85 12.12 -8.50
CA LEU A 58 1.19 12.64 -7.17
C LEU A 58 -0.05 13.18 -6.44
N GLN A 59 -1.07 12.33 -6.29
CA GLN A 59 -2.30 12.58 -5.54
C GLN A 59 -2.40 11.66 -4.33
N ARG A 60 -3.00 12.14 -3.24
CA ARG A 60 -3.27 11.31 -2.06
C ARG A 60 -4.45 10.39 -2.30
N VAL A 61 -4.23 9.35 -3.12
CA VAL A 61 -5.24 8.32 -3.46
C VAL A 61 -4.58 6.95 -3.33
N ILE A 62 -5.24 6.05 -2.64
CA ILE A 62 -4.90 4.62 -2.60
C ILE A 62 -6.11 3.78 -2.99
N PHE A 63 -5.86 2.59 -3.49
CA PHE A 63 -6.90 1.66 -3.88
C PHE A 63 -6.57 0.27 -3.33
N LEU A 64 -7.47 -0.24 -2.48
CA LEU A 64 -7.39 -1.59 -1.92
C LEU A 64 -8.37 -2.50 -2.63
N ASN A 65 -7.93 -3.74 -2.85
CA ASN A 65 -8.78 -4.84 -3.28
C ASN A 65 -8.26 -6.12 -2.65
N VAL A 66 -8.53 -6.29 -1.36
CA VAL A 66 -8.19 -7.50 -0.61
C VAL A 66 -9.17 -8.60 -1.02
N GLU A 67 -8.71 -9.83 -1.15
CA GLU A 67 -9.53 -10.96 -1.60
C GLU A 67 -10.78 -11.13 -0.71
N GLY A 68 -11.94 -11.25 -1.37
CA GLY A 68 -13.25 -11.34 -0.71
C GLY A 68 -13.85 -10.00 -0.27
N ASP A 69 -13.13 -8.89 -0.41
CA ASP A 69 -13.62 -7.55 -0.10
C ASP A 69 -14.12 -6.80 -1.34
N ARG A 70 -14.92 -5.77 -1.08
CA ARG A 70 -15.27 -4.80 -2.12
C ARG A 70 -14.05 -3.95 -2.48
N PRO A 71 -13.94 -3.53 -3.77
CA PRO A 71 -12.99 -2.49 -4.15
C PRO A 71 -13.15 -1.27 -3.23
N TRP A 72 -12.03 -0.80 -2.68
CA TRP A 72 -12.06 0.22 -1.64
C TRP A 72 -11.04 1.34 -1.95
N PRO A 73 -11.49 2.40 -2.64
CA PRO A 73 -10.69 3.60 -2.82
C PRO A 73 -10.69 4.45 -1.54
N LEU A 74 -9.54 5.01 -1.18
CA LEU A 74 -9.41 5.98 -0.11
C LEU A 74 -8.76 7.25 -0.67
N ILE A 75 -9.45 8.37 -0.56
CA ILE A 75 -8.99 9.69 -0.98
C ILE A 75 -8.57 10.47 0.26
N ASN A 76 -7.42 11.14 0.20
CA ASN A 76 -6.84 11.89 1.30
C ASN A 76 -6.70 11.09 2.60
N PRO A 77 -6.25 9.82 2.58
CA PRO A 77 -6.13 9.04 3.79
C PRO A 77 -5.06 9.62 4.72
N VAL A 78 -5.37 9.61 6.02
CA VAL A 78 -4.50 10.07 7.11
C VAL A 78 -4.65 9.14 8.30
N ILE A 79 -3.53 8.70 8.88
CA ILE A 79 -3.54 7.99 10.16
C ILE A 79 -3.80 9.03 11.26
N THR A 80 -4.94 8.90 11.94
CA THR A 80 -5.38 9.81 13.02
C THR A 80 -4.99 9.30 14.40
N ALA A 81 -4.81 7.97 14.55
CA ALA A 81 -4.32 7.34 15.77
C ALA A 81 -3.51 6.10 15.44
N ALA A 82 -2.54 5.78 16.29
CA ALA A 82 -1.74 4.57 16.19
C ALA A 82 -1.46 4.01 17.59
N SER A 83 -1.48 2.68 17.73
CA SER A 83 -1.12 2.03 18.99
C SER A 83 0.35 2.22 19.34
N GLY A 84 0.67 2.22 20.64
CA GLY A 84 2.06 2.08 21.08
C GLY A 84 2.63 0.68 20.84
N GLU A 85 1.76 -0.33 20.68
CA GLU A 85 2.15 -1.69 20.37
C GLU A 85 2.49 -1.81 18.88
N THR A 86 3.61 -2.48 18.59
CA THR A 86 4.09 -2.71 17.23
C THR A 86 4.26 -4.20 16.95
N ILE A 87 4.23 -4.56 15.68
CA ILE A 87 4.53 -5.90 15.17
C ILE A 87 5.62 -5.83 14.11
N VAL A 88 6.34 -6.92 13.93
CA VAL A 88 7.30 -7.07 12.83
C VAL A 88 6.69 -8.04 11.83
N VAL A 89 6.56 -7.60 10.59
CA VAL A 89 5.86 -8.34 9.53
C VAL A 89 6.68 -8.36 8.25
N TRP A 90 6.46 -9.39 7.42
CA TRP A 90 6.96 -9.40 6.06
C TRP A 90 6.25 -8.34 5.23
N ASP A 91 7.00 -7.61 4.43
CA ASP A 91 6.51 -6.56 3.54
C ASP A 91 7.18 -6.67 2.17
N ALA A 92 6.44 -6.29 1.14
CA ALA A 92 6.89 -6.24 -0.24
C ALA A 92 6.11 -5.18 -1.01
N CYS A 93 6.73 -4.57 -2.00
CA CYS A 93 6.14 -3.48 -2.78
C CYS A 93 6.04 -3.84 -4.26
N LEU A 94 4.92 -3.50 -4.90
CA LEU A 94 4.75 -3.69 -6.36
C LEU A 94 5.79 -2.92 -7.17
N SER A 95 6.37 -1.85 -6.63
CA SER A 95 7.44 -1.07 -7.27
C SER A 95 8.81 -1.78 -7.26
N PHE A 96 8.99 -2.84 -6.44
CA PHE A 96 10.22 -3.64 -6.39
C PHE A 96 9.96 -5.06 -5.84
N LEU A 97 9.04 -5.76 -6.47
CA LEU A 97 8.52 -7.08 -6.08
C LEU A 97 9.59 -8.21 -6.10
N SER A 98 10.82 -7.92 -6.52
CA SER A 98 11.94 -8.88 -6.51
C SER A 98 12.53 -9.12 -5.13
N ILE A 99 12.23 -8.28 -4.13
CA ILE A 99 12.75 -8.40 -2.77
C ILE A 99 11.63 -8.28 -1.74
N PHE A 100 11.80 -9.03 -0.65
CA PHE A 100 10.95 -9.05 0.54
C PHE A 100 11.79 -8.71 1.77
N MET A 101 11.17 -8.13 2.78
CA MET A 101 11.86 -7.66 3.98
C MET A 101 10.95 -7.66 5.19
N MET A 102 11.52 -7.73 6.39
CA MET A 102 10.76 -7.52 7.62
C MET A 102 10.82 -6.05 8.02
N VAL A 103 9.65 -5.50 8.33
CA VAL A 103 9.47 -4.11 8.75
C VAL A 103 8.66 -4.03 10.03
N ARG A 104 8.86 -2.97 10.82
CA ARG A 104 8.06 -2.69 12.00
C ARG A 104 6.88 -1.81 11.63
N ARG A 105 5.68 -2.20 12.09
CA ARG A 105 4.43 -1.47 11.89
C ARG A 105 3.68 -1.34 13.23
N HIS A 106 2.86 -0.29 13.37
CA HIS A 106 1.88 -0.23 14.45
C HIS A 106 0.88 -1.37 14.29
N LYS A 107 0.54 -2.03 15.40
CA LYS A 107 -0.39 -3.17 15.40
C LYS A 107 -1.83 -2.74 15.11
N HIS A 108 -2.22 -1.57 15.62
CA HIS A 108 -3.53 -0.99 15.39
C HIS A 108 -3.37 0.48 14.97
N ILE A 109 -4.17 0.90 13.99
CA ILE A 109 -4.25 2.29 13.54
C ILE A 109 -5.70 2.67 13.29
N THR A 110 -5.97 3.97 13.35
CA THR A 110 -7.22 4.55 12.86
C THR A 110 -6.89 5.42 11.65
N VAL A 111 -7.61 5.22 10.53
CA VAL A 111 -7.42 5.98 9.30
C VAL A 111 -8.69 6.73 8.96
N ARG A 112 -8.57 8.04 8.77
CA ARG A 112 -9.62 8.89 8.22
C ARG A 112 -9.36 9.12 6.73
N TYR A 113 -10.40 9.03 5.91
CA TYR A 113 -10.33 9.22 4.46
C TYR A 113 -11.65 9.75 3.91
N GLN A 114 -11.67 10.13 2.63
CA GLN A 114 -12.86 10.53 1.89
C GLN A 114 -13.20 9.52 0.80
N ASP A 115 -14.48 9.37 0.49
CA ASP A 115 -14.95 8.68 -0.71
C ASP A 115 -15.05 9.65 -1.91
N LEU A 116 -15.54 9.16 -3.05
CA LEU A 116 -15.71 9.97 -4.27
C LEU A 116 -16.77 11.06 -4.14
N GLU A 117 -17.73 10.90 -3.25
CA GLU A 117 -18.76 11.88 -2.91
C GLU A 117 -18.26 12.95 -1.93
N GLY A 118 -17.00 12.81 -1.45
CA GLY A 118 -16.40 13.70 -0.47
C GLY A 118 -16.84 13.45 0.97
N VAL A 119 -17.58 12.38 1.22
CA VAL A 119 -17.98 11.99 2.58
C VAL A 119 -16.76 11.48 3.34
N THR A 120 -16.56 11.99 4.54
CA THR A 120 -15.47 11.56 5.41
C THR A 120 -15.86 10.30 6.17
N HIS A 121 -14.97 9.32 6.12
CA HIS A 121 -15.08 8.05 6.82
C HIS A 121 -13.90 7.85 7.77
N GLU A 122 -14.08 6.98 8.73
CA GLU A 122 -13.02 6.52 9.62
C GLU A 122 -13.06 5.00 9.72
N VAL A 123 -11.90 4.36 9.72
CA VAL A 123 -11.75 2.92 9.86
C VAL A 123 -10.68 2.60 10.89
N GLU A 124 -11.00 1.69 11.80
CA GLU A 124 -10.03 1.07 12.70
C GLU A 124 -9.48 -0.19 12.01
N ALA A 125 -8.16 -0.30 11.95
CA ALA A 125 -7.46 -1.41 11.36
C ALA A 125 -6.52 -2.06 12.38
N GLY A 126 -6.59 -3.38 12.47
CA GLY A 126 -5.75 -4.21 13.32
C GLY A 126 -4.93 -5.22 12.50
N PRO A 127 -4.34 -6.22 13.18
CA PRO A 127 -3.58 -7.29 12.53
C PRO A 127 -4.47 -8.26 11.74
N GLU A 128 -5.78 -8.22 11.97
CA GLU A 128 -6.71 -9.07 11.26
C GLU A 128 -6.66 -8.76 9.77
N ARG A 129 -6.36 -9.80 8.95
CA ARG A 129 -6.19 -9.70 7.50
C ARG A 129 -5.08 -8.72 7.09
N ASP A 130 -4.15 -8.41 8.01
CA ASP A 130 -3.02 -7.50 7.82
C ASP A 130 -3.41 -6.10 7.32
N LEU A 131 -4.60 -5.65 7.69
CA LEU A 131 -5.14 -4.38 7.20
C LEU A 131 -4.36 -3.19 7.75
N ALA A 132 -3.94 -3.22 9.03
CA ALA A 132 -3.14 -2.15 9.62
C ALA A 132 -1.79 -2.01 8.92
N GLU A 133 -1.12 -3.12 8.62
CA GLU A 133 0.15 -3.14 7.87
C GLU A 133 -0.04 -2.54 6.47
N LEU A 134 -1.05 -3.04 5.73
CA LEU A 134 -1.33 -2.65 4.36
C LEU A 134 -1.63 -1.15 4.23
N LEU A 135 -2.48 -0.61 5.11
CA LEU A 135 -2.81 0.82 5.11
C LEU A 135 -1.61 1.69 5.44
N GLN A 136 -0.75 1.28 6.37
CA GLN A 136 0.50 2.00 6.67
C GLN A 136 1.44 2.00 5.46
N HIS A 137 1.57 0.86 4.75
CA HIS A 137 2.38 0.76 3.54
C HIS A 137 1.91 1.74 2.45
N GLU A 138 0.62 1.74 2.17
CA GLU A 138 0.08 2.59 1.10
C GLU A 138 0.10 4.09 1.47
N ILE A 139 -0.14 4.43 2.75
CA ILE A 139 -0.03 5.83 3.22
C ILE A 139 1.42 6.31 3.20
N ASP A 140 2.38 5.45 3.55
CA ASP A 140 3.81 5.76 3.41
C ASP A 140 4.15 6.20 1.97
N HIS A 141 3.62 5.52 0.95
CA HIS A 141 3.81 5.92 -0.45
C HIS A 141 3.35 7.35 -0.74
N LEU A 142 2.24 7.80 -0.13
CA LEU A 142 1.73 9.16 -0.30
C LEU A 142 2.63 10.22 0.35
N ASP A 143 3.45 9.81 1.29
CA ASP A 143 4.40 10.67 2.01
C ASP A 143 5.86 10.52 1.48
N GLY A 144 6.04 9.78 0.36
CA GLY A 144 7.35 9.54 -0.26
C GLY A 144 8.23 8.55 0.49
N VAL A 145 7.65 7.78 1.41
CA VAL A 145 8.32 6.74 2.19
C VAL A 145 8.07 5.37 1.54
N LEU A 146 9.08 4.52 1.49
CA LEU A 146 8.96 3.16 0.96
C LEU A 146 9.20 2.14 2.09
N CYS A 147 8.66 0.94 1.95
CA CYS A 147 8.83 -0.08 2.98
C CYS A 147 10.31 -0.40 3.25
N ILE A 148 11.19 -0.25 2.27
CA ILE A 148 12.64 -0.41 2.45
C ILE A 148 13.23 0.58 3.46
N ASP A 149 12.61 1.75 3.66
CA ASP A 149 13.03 2.75 4.65
C ASP A 149 12.66 2.34 6.10
N ARG A 150 11.76 1.35 6.23
CA ARG A 150 11.28 0.81 7.50
C ARG A 150 12.02 -0.45 7.94
N VAL A 151 13.01 -0.91 7.16
CA VAL A 151 13.84 -2.07 7.49
C VAL A 151 14.75 -1.73 8.66
N GLU A 152 14.64 -2.50 9.76
CA GLU A 152 15.50 -2.34 10.93
C GLU A 152 16.76 -3.22 10.85
N ASP A 153 16.63 -4.41 10.27
CA ASP A 153 17.75 -5.34 10.07
C ASP A 153 17.82 -5.79 8.61
N LEU A 154 18.84 -5.31 7.90
CA LEU A 154 19.10 -5.67 6.50
C LEU A 154 19.29 -7.18 6.27
N LYS A 155 19.60 -7.96 7.31
CA LYS A 155 19.70 -9.42 7.21
C LYS A 155 18.37 -10.11 6.95
N THR A 156 17.25 -9.39 7.14
CA THR A 156 15.91 -9.89 6.83
C THR A 156 15.54 -9.72 5.37
N VAL A 157 16.30 -8.94 4.60
CA VAL A 157 16.05 -8.72 3.18
C VAL A 157 16.42 -9.97 2.39
N CYS A 158 15.48 -10.48 1.61
CA CYS A 158 15.71 -11.66 0.76
C CYS A 158 15.07 -11.49 -0.62
N SER A 159 15.46 -12.34 -1.55
CA SER A 159 14.80 -12.39 -2.85
C SER A 159 13.40 -12.97 -2.75
N LYS A 160 12.56 -12.68 -3.74
CA LYS A 160 11.21 -13.23 -3.85
C LYS A 160 11.23 -14.76 -3.80
N GLU A 161 12.16 -15.40 -4.51
CA GLU A 161 12.29 -16.85 -4.58
C GLU A 161 12.59 -17.47 -3.21
N GLU A 162 13.51 -16.88 -2.44
CA GLU A 162 13.83 -17.34 -1.09
C GLU A 162 12.66 -17.10 -0.12
N PHE A 163 11.97 -15.96 -0.26
CA PHE A 163 10.77 -15.70 0.52
C PHE A 163 9.68 -16.75 0.23
N GLU A 164 9.38 -17.01 -1.04
CA GLU A 164 8.35 -17.99 -1.42
C GLU A 164 8.69 -19.41 -0.97
N LEU A 165 9.98 -19.76 -1.02
CA LEU A 165 10.45 -21.09 -0.60
C LEU A 165 10.38 -21.30 0.92
N ARG A 166 10.68 -20.29 1.73
CA ARG A 166 10.95 -20.47 3.17
C ARG A 166 9.95 -19.80 4.09
N PHE A 167 9.37 -18.68 3.70
CA PHE A 167 8.68 -17.77 4.62
C PHE A 167 7.22 -17.49 4.24
N LYS A 168 6.82 -17.77 3.01
CA LYS A 168 5.50 -17.42 2.50
C LYS A 168 4.37 -17.99 3.37
N SER A 169 4.46 -19.24 3.80
CA SER A 169 3.43 -19.89 4.62
C SER A 169 3.22 -19.28 6.02
N ALA A 170 4.17 -18.44 6.46
CA ALA A 170 4.11 -17.74 7.75
C ALA A 170 3.91 -16.22 7.57
N SER A 171 3.46 -15.78 6.41
CA SER A 171 3.34 -14.36 6.08
C SER A 171 1.93 -14.02 5.59
N PRO A 172 1.56 -12.71 5.58
CA PRO A 172 0.30 -12.23 5.02
C PRO A 172 0.14 -12.46 3.52
N TYR A 173 1.20 -12.92 2.86
CA TYR A 173 1.21 -13.25 1.42
C TYR A 173 1.01 -14.75 1.13
N ALA A 174 0.63 -15.55 2.13
CA ALA A 174 0.40 -16.98 1.99
C ALA A 174 -0.86 -17.31 1.17
#